data_f300004adcdfcc7ba52b296f5acf32e5
#
_entry.id   f300004adcdfcc7ba52b296f5acf32e5
#
_cell.length_a   1.000
_cell.length_b   1.000
_cell.length_c   1.000
_cell.angle_alpha   90.00
_cell.angle_beta   90.00
_cell.angle_gamma   90.00
#
_symmetry.space_group_name_H-M   'P 1'
#
loop_
_entity.id
_entity.type
_entity.pdbx_description
1 polymer ?
#
loop_
_entity_poly.entity_id
_entity_poly.type
_entity_poly.pdbx_seq_one_letter_code
_entity_poly.pdbx_strand_id
1 'polypeptide(L)'
;MLRTMGVSANDRNSRRGGRWVAAGMAAAAVGVAGTVLVVVLGHRPGRTSSSETSVVSHPGPSPRTDELLTPARQERAVRRVARLGLPVYRGGPRGRYVALTFDDGPGPLTATALRVLGVVGAHATFFVVGSNVARWSALLAQEAALGAVGDHTWSHPYLPHLPHASQMSQLRRGQAAAAQATGRRIELFRPPYGGLDRVIDGEVRRLGMLEVLWSVDSGDSGGANWRGIVRNVRAGLRPGAIILFHENRGETLKALNRLLPEIRSRGFIPGASPSSSHSIRPTSPRSGRTPAACGPRRVR
;
A
#
# COMPACT_ATOMS: atom_id res chain seq x y z
N MET A 1 -31.93 20.14 59.38
CA MET A 1 -33.08 20.70 58.64
C MET A 1 -32.74 20.51 57.17
N LEU A 2 -33.27 19.45 56.58
CA LEU A 2 -34.44 19.40 55.69
C LEU A 2 -34.33 20.43 54.54
N ARG A 3 -34.24 20.07 53.28
CA ARG A 3 -35.22 19.31 52.50
C ARG A 3 -34.62 18.77 51.18
N THR A 4 -34.90 17.54 50.89
CA THR A 4 -35.01 16.83 49.60
C THR A 4 -36.04 17.50 48.66
N MET A 5 -35.75 17.44 47.33
CA MET A 5 -36.69 17.26 46.20
C MET A 5 -35.81 16.98 45.00
N GLY A 6 -35.82 15.90 44.28
CA GLY A 6 -36.82 14.91 43.92
C GLY A 6 -37.72 15.37 42.78
N VAL A 7 -37.32 15.13 41.50
CA VAL A 7 -38.21 15.00 40.32
C VAL A 7 -37.40 14.21 39.27
N SER A 8 -37.69 12.94 39.05
CA SER A 8 -38.67 12.26 38.22
C SER A 8 -38.48 12.49 36.71
N ALA A 9 -37.94 11.49 36.09
CA ALA A 9 -38.32 10.71 34.90
C ALA A 9 -39.30 11.33 33.90
N ASN A 10 -39.03 10.90 32.70
CA ASN A 10 -39.85 10.84 31.48
C ASN A 10 -39.38 11.87 30.43
N ASP A 11 -39.02 11.49 29.22
CA ASP A 11 -39.88 10.88 28.22
C ASP A 11 -39.07 10.35 27.02
N ARG A 12 -39.37 9.15 26.62
CA ARG A 12 -39.76 8.65 25.30
C ARG A 12 -39.22 9.35 24.04
N ASN A 13 -38.43 8.53 23.30
CA ASN A 13 -38.80 8.17 21.94
C ASN A 13 -38.62 9.21 20.84
N SER A 14 -37.57 9.06 20.03
CA SER A 14 -37.79 9.11 18.59
C SER A 14 -36.76 8.28 17.84
N ARG A 15 -37.19 7.06 17.54
CA ARG A 15 -36.62 6.28 16.41
C ARG A 15 -36.90 7.09 15.15
N ARG A 16 -35.87 7.68 14.57
CA ARG A 16 -35.88 8.04 13.15
C ARG A 16 -34.74 7.32 12.48
N GLY A 17 -35.12 6.23 11.82
CA GLY A 17 -34.29 5.53 10.87
C GLY A 17 -33.95 6.46 9.72
N GLY A 18 -32.72 6.92 9.70
CA GLY A 18 -32.13 7.56 8.54
C GLY A 18 -31.87 6.48 7.47
N ARG A 19 -32.77 6.35 6.52
CA ARG A 19 -32.53 5.62 5.27
C ARG A 19 -31.41 6.37 4.55
N TRP A 20 -30.23 5.80 4.56
CA TRP A 20 -29.16 6.23 3.67
C TRP A 20 -29.56 5.82 2.25
N VAL A 21 -29.97 6.82 1.49
CA VAL A 21 -30.16 6.68 0.04
C VAL A 21 -28.76 6.50 -0.53
N ALA A 22 -28.50 5.29 -0.96
CA ALA A 22 -27.34 5.01 -1.81
C ALA A 22 -27.54 5.73 -3.14
N ALA A 23 -26.95 6.91 -3.27
CA ALA A 23 -26.81 7.57 -4.56
C ALA A 23 -25.80 6.70 -5.36
N GLY A 24 -26.35 5.90 -6.27
CA GLY A 24 -25.58 5.16 -7.25
C GLY A 24 -24.89 6.14 -8.19
N MET A 25 -23.65 6.49 -7.92
CA MET A 25 -22.77 7.05 -8.92
C MET A 25 -22.30 5.89 -9.80
N ALA A 26 -22.79 5.87 -11.03
CA ALA A 26 -22.23 5.08 -12.10
C ALA A 26 -20.80 5.58 -12.36
N ALA A 27 -19.83 4.95 -11.71
CA ALA A 27 -18.43 5.15 -12.02
C ALA A 27 -18.17 4.51 -13.38
N ALA A 28 -17.95 5.33 -14.40
CA ALA A 28 -17.39 4.88 -15.65
C ALA A 28 -16.05 4.22 -15.33
N ALA A 29 -16.01 2.90 -15.45
CA ALA A 29 -14.78 2.13 -15.29
C ALA A 29 -13.88 2.42 -16.48
N VAL A 30 -13.04 3.44 -16.38
CA VAL A 30 -11.87 3.56 -17.24
C VAL A 30 -10.88 2.51 -16.76
N GLY A 31 -10.88 1.38 -17.46
CA GLY A 31 -9.96 0.29 -17.20
C GLY A 31 -8.53 0.72 -17.44
N VAL A 32 -7.86 1.18 -16.40
CA VAL A 32 -6.42 1.41 -16.44
C VAL A 32 -5.75 0.07 -16.14
N ALA A 33 -5.22 -0.53 -17.19
CA ALA A 33 -4.48 -1.77 -17.11
C ALA A 33 -3.04 -1.50 -16.71
N GLY A 34 -2.68 -1.97 -15.54
CA GLY A 34 -1.27 -1.98 -15.15
C GLY A 34 -1.11 -2.81 -13.90
N THR A 35 -0.34 -3.70 -14.05
CA THR A 35 0.43 -4.38 -13.04
C THR A 35 1.05 -3.36 -12.13
N VAL A 36 0.81 -3.31 -10.67
CA VAL A 36 1.57 -2.34 -10.99
C VAL A 36 1.59 -2.43 -12.49
N LEU A 37 1.21 -1.76 -13.20
CA LEU A 37 0.62 -1.54 -14.48
C LEU A 37 1.47 -1.92 -15.70
N VAL A 38 1.10 -2.82 -16.50
CA VAL A 38 1.54 -2.88 -17.90
C VAL A 38 0.44 -2.29 -18.78
N VAL A 39 0.68 -1.10 -19.34
CA VAL A 39 -0.20 -0.52 -20.37
C VAL A 39 0.34 -0.91 -21.73
N VAL A 40 -0.42 -1.70 -22.48
CA VAL A 40 -0.17 -1.91 -23.91
C VAL A 40 -1.22 -1.10 -24.67
N LEU A 41 -0.79 -0.01 -25.30
CA LEU A 41 -1.61 0.73 -26.26
C LEU A 41 -1.61 -0.02 -27.58
N GLY A 42 -2.75 -0.60 -27.94
CA GLY A 42 -2.98 -1.11 -29.27
C GLY A 42 -3.19 0.04 -30.27
N HIS A 43 -2.32 0.13 -31.28
CA HIS A 43 -2.54 0.96 -32.45
C HIS A 43 -3.63 0.31 -33.32
N ARG A 44 -4.62 1.08 -33.74
CA ARG A 44 -5.55 0.67 -34.82
C ARG A 44 -4.84 0.84 -36.16
N PRO A 45 -4.74 -0.17 -37.00
CA PRO A 45 -4.32 0.04 -38.39
C PRO A 45 -5.51 0.44 -39.25
N GLY A 46 -5.30 1.46 -40.07
CA GLY A 46 -6.22 1.83 -41.14
C GLY A 46 -6.26 0.75 -42.22
N ARG A 47 -7.44 0.56 -42.81
CA ARG A 47 -7.65 -0.35 -43.94
C ARG A 47 -6.91 0.15 -45.19
N THR A 48 -5.99 -0.66 -45.68
CA THR A 48 -5.66 -0.73 -47.11
C THR A 48 -5.62 -2.20 -47.50
N SER A 49 -6.44 -2.54 -48.50
CA SER A 49 -6.49 -3.86 -49.07
C SER A 49 -5.27 -4.08 -49.97
N SER A 50 -4.47 -5.11 -49.66
CA SER A 50 -3.56 -5.75 -50.60
C SER A 50 -3.43 -7.20 -50.18
N SER A 51 -3.75 -8.11 -51.08
CA SER A 51 -3.59 -9.56 -50.96
C SER A 51 -2.12 -9.90 -50.85
N GLU A 52 -1.68 -10.38 -49.69
CA GLU A 52 -0.40 -11.06 -49.56
C GLU A 52 -0.49 -12.27 -48.63
N THR A 53 0.20 -13.29 -49.05
CA THR A 53 0.36 -14.63 -48.55
C THR A 53 0.54 -14.69 -47.04
N SER A 54 -0.33 -15.48 -46.34
CA SER A 54 -0.28 -15.71 -44.90
C SER A 54 1.02 -16.39 -44.48
N VAL A 55 1.98 -15.62 -44.04
CA VAL A 55 3.05 -16.15 -43.16
C VAL A 55 2.44 -16.14 -41.76
N VAL A 56 2.17 -17.33 -41.22
CA VAL A 56 1.76 -17.50 -39.82
C VAL A 56 2.96 -17.10 -38.97
N SER A 57 3.03 -15.82 -38.60
CA SER A 57 3.95 -15.32 -37.59
C SER A 57 3.53 -15.88 -36.24
N HIS A 58 4.29 -16.82 -35.74
CA HIS A 58 4.17 -17.25 -34.35
C HIS A 58 4.37 -16.01 -33.46
N PRO A 59 3.49 -15.75 -32.46
CA PRO A 59 3.74 -14.68 -31.51
C PRO A 59 5.08 -14.97 -30.83
N GLY A 60 6.01 -14.04 -30.94
CA GLY A 60 7.29 -14.12 -30.25
C GLY A 60 7.07 -14.35 -28.73
N PRO A 61 8.03 -14.90 -28.02
CA PRO A 61 7.89 -15.23 -26.61
C PRO A 61 7.43 -13.99 -25.84
N SER A 62 6.34 -14.12 -25.11
CA SER A 62 5.88 -13.09 -24.18
C SER A 62 7.03 -12.72 -23.23
N PRO A 63 7.29 -11.43 -22.96
CA PRO A 63 8.35 -11.05 -22.04
C PRO A 63 8.17 -11.80 -20.72
N ARG A 64 9.24 -12.41 -20.23
CA ARG A 64 9.21 -13.17 -18.99
C ARG A 64 8.66 -12.28 -17.89
N THR A 65 7.80 -12.82 -17.04
CA THR A 65 7.14 -12.11 -15.94
C THR A 65 8.13 -11.33 -15.07
N ASP A 66 9.34 -11.87 -14.90
CA ASP A 66 10.43 -11.27 -14.13
C ASP A 66 10.93 -9.94 -14.73
N GLU A 67 10.94 -9.82 -16.05
CA GLU A 67 11.37 -8.59 -16.73
C GLU A 67 10.36 -7.45 -16.56
N LEU A 68 9.08 -7.77 -16.40
CA LEU A 68 8.02 -6.79 -16.18
C LEU A 68 8.03 -6.22 -14.75
N LEU A 69 8.67 -6.90 -13.80
CA LEU A 69 8.67 -6.59 -12.38
C LEU A 69 9.92 -5.85 -11.90
N THR A 70 10.81 -5.40 -12.81
CA THR A 70 11.98 -4.64 -12.37
C THR A 70 11.58 -3.33 -11.68
N PRO A 71 12.28 -2.94 -10.58
CA PRO A 71 12.00 -1.71 -9.83
C PRO A 71 11.84 -0.47 -10.72
N ALA A 72 12.76 -0.29 -11.65
CA ALA A 72 12.74 0.86 -12.57
C ALA A 72 11.53 0.88 -13.51
N ARG A 73 11.00 -0.26 -13.92
CA ARG A 73 9.76 -0.32 -14.73
C ARG A 73 8.54 0.00 -13.88
N GLN A 74 8.51 -0.47 -12.65
CA GLN A 74 7.41 -0.20 -11.72
C GLN A 74 7.37 1.29 -11.35
N GLU A 75 8.49 1.90 -11.01
CA GLU A 75 8.56 3.35 -10.77
C GLU A 75 8.09 4.16 -11.99
N ARG A 76 8.53 3.79 -13.20
CA ARG A 76 8.05 4.45 -14.42
C ARG A 76 6.54 4.30 -14.61
N ALA A 77 5.99 3.13 -14.29
CA ALA A 77 4.56 2.87 -14.38
C ALA A 77 3.77 3.71 -13.36
N VAL A 78 4.24 3.76 -12.10
CA VAL A 78 3.65 4.62 -11.06
C VAL A 78 3.65 6.08 -11.49
N ARG A 79 4.79 6.62 -11.92
CA ARG A 79 4.90 8.03 -12.38
C ARG A 79 4.00 8.33 -13.57
N ARG A 80 3.85 7.38 -14.51
CA ARG A 80 2.97 7.55 -15.66
C ARG A 80 1.51 7.67 -15.23
N VAL A 81 1.06 6.83 -14.30
CA VAL A 81 -0.32 6.85 -13.80
C VAL A 81 -0.55 8.07 -12.92
N ALA A 82 0.41 8.43 -12.07
CA ALA A 82 0.33 9.64 -11.24
C ALA A 82 0.11 10.93 -12.06
N ARG A 83 0.67 10.99 -13.27
CA ARG A 83 0.46 12.12 -14.18
C ARG A 83 -0.99 12.28 -14.64
N LEU A 84 -1.80 11.21 -14.58
CA LEU A 84 -3.22 11.28 -14.93
C LEU A 84 -4.03 12.01 -13.85
N GLY A 85 -3.50 12.08 -12.61
CA GLY A 85 -4.16 12.73 -11.48
C GLY A 85 -5.47 12.06 -11.07
N LEU A 86 -5.58 10.75 -11.28
CA LEU A 86 -6.75 9.97 -10.93
C LEU A 86 -6.39 8.95 -9.85
N PRO A 87 -7.24 8.76 -8.85
CA PRO A 87 -7.03 7.75 -7.83
C PRO A 87 -7.17 6.34 -8.39
N VAL A 88 -6.35 5.42 -7.88
CA VAL A 88 -6.33 4.01 -8.29
C VAL A 88 -6.98 3.16 -7.21
N TYR A 89 -8.05 2.46 -7.56
CA TYR A 89 -8.78 1.53 -6.69
C TYR A 89 -8.41 0.06 -6.93
N ARG A 90 -7.86 -0.24 -8.10
CA ARG A 90 -7.50 -1.59 -8.52
C ARG A 90 -6.32 -1.56 -9.46
N GLY A 91 -5.49 -2.59 -9.39
CA GLY A 91 -4.57 -2.93 -10.46
C GLY A 91 -5.29 -3.50 -11.70
N GLY A 92 -4.54 -3.68 -12.77
CA GLY A 92 -5.07 -4.28 -14.01
C GLY A 92 -5.46 -5.75 -13.84
N PRO A 93 -6.33 -6.28 -14.72
CA PRO A 93 -6.80 -7.66 -14.66
C PRO A 93 -5.78 -8.68 -15.18
N ARG A 94 -4.67 -8.22 -15.76
CA ARG A 94 -3.64 -9.11 -16.31
C ARG A 94 -2.79 -9.68 -15.20
N GLY A 95 -2.56 -11.01 -15.26
CA GLY A 95 -1.86 -11.75 -14.21
C GLY A 95 -2.75 -11.95 -12.97
N ARG A 96 -2.25 -12.74 -12.03
CA ARG A 96 -2.96 -13.05 -10.79
C ARG A 96 -2.35 -12.31 -9.59
N TYR A 97 -2.00 -11.04 -9.79
CA TYR A 97 -1.43 -10.21 -8.75
C TYR A 97 -2.51 -9.61 -7.84
N VAL A 98 -2.21 -9.54 -6.56
CA VAL A 98 -2.98 -8.81 -5.56
C VAL A 98 -2.04 -7.98 -4.71
N ALA A 99 -2.43 -6.74 -4.37
CA ALA A 99 -1.65 -5.88 -3.50
C ALA A 99 -2.14 -6.04 -2.06
N LEU A 100 -1.22 -6.39 -1.16
CA LEU A 100 -1.43 -6.30 0.28
C LEU A 100 -1.00 -4.91 0.71
N THR A 101 -1.89 -4.12 1.29
CA THR A 101 -1.59 -2.76 1.71
C THR A 101 -1.96 -2.54 3.16
N PHE A 102 -1.08 -1.85 3.89
CA PHE A 102 -1.20 -1.64 5.33
C PHE A 102 -1.11 -0.15 5.63
N ASP A 103 -2.06 0.36 6.38
CA ASP A 103 -2.15 1.76 6.80
C ASP A 103 -1.77 1.93 8.28
N ASP A 104 -1.55 3.18 8.71
CA ASP A 104 -1.30 3.62 10.08
C ASP A 104 0.05 3.26 10.70
N GLY A 105 0.93 2.63 9.95
CA GLY A 105 2.29 2.30 10.44
C GLY A 105 3.26 3.49 10.44
N PRO A 106 4.51 3.22 10.82
CA PRO A 106 4.91 2.09 11.63
C PRO A 106 4.45 2.20 13.09
N GLY A 107 4.38 1.06 13.81
CA GLY A 107 3.91 1.04 15.18
C GLY A 107 4.24 -0.25 15.95
N PRO A 108 3.63 -0.47 17.13
CA PRO A 108 4.00 -1.57 18.04
C PRO A 108 3.90 -2.97 17.44
N LEU A 109 3.01 -3.17 16.47
CA LEU A 109 2.82 -4.49 15.86
C LEU A 109 3.53 -4.66 14.51
N THR A 110 4.17 -3.62 13.97
CA THR A 110 4.87 -3.63 12.69
C THR A 110 5.90 -4.77 12.60
N ALA A 111 6.76 -4.95 13.62
CA ALA A 111 7.74 -6.04 13.61
C ALA A 111 7.10 -7.42 13.46
N THR A 112 5.92 -7.63 14.05
CA THR A 112 5.18 -8.87 13.92
C THR A 112 4.56 -9.02 12.52
N ALA A 113 4.00 -7.95 11.96
CA ALA A 113 3.48 -7.94 10.59
C ALA A 113 4.58 -8.30 9.58
N LEU A 114 5.73 -7.66 9.69
CA LEU A 114 6.90 -7.91 8.83
C LEU A 114 7.37 -9.36 8.91
N ARG A 115 7.40 -9.95 10.12
CA ARG A 115 7.76 -11.36 10.31
C ARG A 115 6.76 -12.30 9.63
N VAL A 116 5.46 -12.06 9.81
CA VAL A 116 4.39 -12.87 9.18
C VAL A 116 4.48 -12.80 7.65
N LEU A 117 4.70 -11.62 7.08
CA LEU A 117 4.88 -11.44 5.64
C LEU A 117 6.17 -12.13 5.15
N GLY A 118 7.26 -11.98 5.90
CA GLY A 118 8.59 -12.52 5.56
C GLY A 118 8.62 -14.06 5.52
N VAL A 119 7.93 -14.74 6.45
CA VAL A 119 7.86 -16.22 6.49
C VAL A 119 7.34 -16.80 5.18
N VAL A 120 6.41 -16.13 4.53
CA VAL A 120 5.87 -16.60 3.25
C VAL A 120 6.47 -15.86 2.05
N GLY A 121 7.46 -14.98 2.24
CA GLY A 121 8.04 -14.17 1.19
C GLY A 121 6.99 -13.30 0.46
N ALA A 122 6.02 -12.77 1.20
CA ALA A 122 5.03 -11.85 0.65
C ALA A 122 5.56 -10.42 0.74
N HIS A 123 5.38 -9.66 -0.33
CA HIS A 123 5.65 -8.23 -0.35
C HIS A 123 4.37 -7.44 -0.07
N ALA A 124 4.52 -6.22 0.44
CA ALA A 124 3.39 -5.36 0.76
C ALA A 124 3.68 -3.88 0.42
N THR A 125 2.67 -3.05 0.53
CA THR A 125 2.80 -1.59 0.50
C THR A 125 2.37 -1.05 1.85
N PHE A 126 3.17 -0.18 2.45
CA PHE A 126 2.93 0.41 3.76
C PHE A 126 2.67 1.91 3.60
N PHE A 127 1.47 2.37 3.95
CA PHE A 127 1.11 3.79 3.97
C PHE A 127 1.30 4.31 5.38
N VAL A 128 2.38 5.07 5.58
CA VAL A 128 2.87 5.41 6.92
C VAL A 128 2.44 6.80 7.36
N VAL A 129 2.09 6.93 8.62
CA VAL A 129 1.80 8.20 9.27
C VAL A 129 3.11 8.86 9.68
N GLY A 130 3.38 10.05 9.13
CA GLY A 130 4.68 10.73 9.29
C GLY A 130 5.08 10.98 10.74
N SER A 131 4.13 11.27 11.63
CA SER A 131 4.41 11.46 13.06
C SER A 131 4.91 10.20 13.78
N ASN A 132 4.64 9.02 13.23
CA ASN A 132 5.11 7.76 13.79
C ASN A 132 6.56 7.45 13.40
N VAL A 133 7.01 8.01 12.26
CA VAL A 133 8.31 7.69 11.65
C VAL A 133 9.48 7.95 12.60
N ALA A 134 9.50 9.09 13.31
CA ALA A 134 10.59 9.43 14.22
C ALA A 134 10.79 8.38 15.32
N ARG A 135 9.67 7.85 15.85
CA ARG A 135 9.70 6.85 16.93
C ARG A 135 10.05 5.45 16.43
N TRP A 136 9.69 5.12 15.19
CA TRP A 136 9.77 3.77 14.66
C TRP A 136 10.60 3.68 13.37
N SER A 137 11.58 4.59 13.19
CA SER A 137 12.38 4.69 11.96
C SER A 137 13.08 3.39 11.55
N ALA A 138 13.57 2.60 12.52
CA ALA A 138 14.19 1.31 12.25
C ALA A 138 13.18 0.28 11.67
N LEU A 139 11.91 0.34 12.07
CA LEU A 139 10.86 -0.50 11.51
C LEU A 139 10.46 -0.03 10.12
N LEU A 140 10.40 1.28 9.88
CA LEU A 140 10.15 1.81 8.54
C LEU A 140 11.23 1.39 7.54
N ALA A 141 12.49 1.33 7.95
CA ALA A 141 13.57 0.79 7.12
C ALA A 141 13.35 -0.68 6.73
N GLN A 142 12.80 -1.48 7.66
CA GLN A 142 12.44 -2.88 7.40
C GLN A 142 11.22 -2.98 6.46
N GLU A 143 10.20 -2.14 6.62
CA GLU A 143 9.07 -2.04 5.68
C GLU A 143 9.56 -1.72 4.28
N ALA A 144 10.44 -0.73 4.15
CA ALA A 144 11.05 -0.33 2.88
C ALA A 144 11.91 -1.44 2.25
N ALA A 145 12.49 -2.32 3.06
CA ALA A 145 13.21 -3.50 2.57
C ALA A 145 12.27 -4.61 2.08
N LEU A 146 11.10 -4.75 2.72
CA LEU A 146 10.10 -5.75 2.37
C LEU A 146 9.20 -5.32 1.21
N GLY A 147 8.97 -4.01 1.04
CA GLY A 147 8.03 -3.53 0.05
C GLY A 147 8.10 -2.05 -0.29
N ALA A 148 7.00 -1.53 -0.78
CA ALA A 148 6.84 -0.12 -1.07
C ALA A 148 6.37 0.66 0.16
N VAL A 149 6.81 1.90 0.27
CA VAL A 149 6.34 2.84 1.29
C VAL A 149 5.60 3.98 0.60
N GLY A 150 4.46 4.35 1.13
CA GLY A 150 3.63 5.48 0.71
C GLY A 150 3.38 6.44 1.88
N ASP A 151 2.95 7.65 1.54
CA ASP A 151 2.55 8.67 2.51
C ASP A 151 1.09 8.45 2.95
N HIS A 152 0.84 8.56 4.25
CA HIS A 152 -0.50 8.56 4.85
C HIS A 152 -0.76 9.81 5.69
N THR A 153 -0.24 10.95 5.22
CA THR A 153 -0.23 12.25 5.89
C THR A 153 0.70 12.31 7.11
N TRP A 154 0.83 13.51 7.71
CA TRP A 154 1.65 13.68 8.90
C TRP A 154 1.00 13.10 10.16
N SER A 155 -0.30 13.38 10.42
CA SER A 155 -0.98 13.03 11.67
C SER A 155 -2.37 12.42 11.50
N HIS A 156 -2.65 11.88 10.31
CA HIS A 156 -3.85 11.14 9.98
C HIS A 156 -5.20 11.91 10.16
N PRO A 157 -5.31 13.18 9.73
CA PRO A 157 -6.59 13.89 9.77
C PRO A 157 -7.50 13.52 8.59
N TYR A 158 -8.80 13.79 8.72
CA TYR A 158 -9.69 13.79 7.56
C TYR A 158 -9.43 15.06 6.73
N LEU A 159 -8.64 14.94 5.68
CA LEU A 159 -8.11 16.05 4.90
C LEU A 159 -9.17 17.03 4.37
N PRO A 160 -10.32 16.58 3.80
CA PRO A 160 -11.31 17.50 3.23
C PRO A 160 -11.89 18.51 4.23
N HIS A 161 -11.80 18.25 5.53
CA HIS A 161 -12.26 19.19 6.56
C HIS A 161 -11.21 20.25 6.95
N LEU A 162 -9.99 20.15 6.44
CA LEU A 162 -8.92 21.08 6.78
C LEU A 162 -8.85 22.25 5.81
N PRO A 163 -8.43 23.44 6.28
CA PRO A 163 -8.02 24.53 5.39
C PRO A 163 -6.90 24.06 4.45
N HIS A 164 -6.87 24.60 3.22
CA HIS A 164 -5.91 24.21 2.19
C HIS A 164 -4.45 24.22 2.66
N ALA A 165 -4.01 25.26 3.37
CA ALA A 165 -2.65 25.34 3.90
C ALA A 165 -2.32 24.15 4.85
N SER A 166 -3.30 23.72 5.63
CA SER A 166 -3.17 22.57 6.54
C SER A 166 -3.14 21.26 5.77
N GLN A 167 -3.96 21.09 4.72
CA GLN A 167 -3.89 19.93 3.81
C GLN A 167 -2.49 19.80 3.23
N MET A 168 -1.94 20.89 2.69
CA MET A 168 -0.58 20.94 2.11
C MET A 168 0.50 20.60 3.13
N SER A 169 0.38 21.12 4.36
CA SER A 169 1.32 20.80 5.44
C SER A 169 1.30 19.31 5.78
N GLN A 170 0.11 18.71 5.86
CA GLN A 170 -0.06 17.28 6.14
C GLN A 170 0.63 16.40 5.07
N LEU A 171 0.38 16.68 3.79
CA LEU A 171 0.95 15.95 2.67
C LEU A 171 2.49 16.08 2.63
N ARG A 172 2.99 17.32 2.65
CA ARG A 172 4.44 17.58 2.52
C ARG A 172 5.25 17.02 3.70
N ARG A 173 4.72 17.17 4.92
CA ARG A 173 5.42 16.68 6.12
C ARG A 173 5.43 15.15 6.18
N GLY A 174 4.33 14.49 5.83
CA GLY A 174 4.26 13.03 5.76
C GLY A 174 5.21 12.48 4.72
N GLN A 175 5.15 13.00 3.48
CA GLN A 175 6.05 12.62 2.39
C GLN A 175 7.52 12.81 2.76
N ALA A 176 7.87 13.98 3.34
CA ALA A 176 9.25 14.29 3.72
C ALA A 176 9.78 13.36 4.82
N ALA A 177 8.98 13.09 5.85
CA ALA A 177 9.36 12.19 6.94
C ALA A 177 9.63 10.77 6.43
N ALA A 178 8.75 10.23 5.60
CA ALA A 178 8.93 8.91 5.01
C ALA A 178 10.15 8.88 4.06
N ALA A 179 10.33 9.91 3.23
CA ALA A 179 11.46 10.02 2.31
C ALA A 179 12.80 10.09 3.06
N GLN A 180 12.88 10.89 4.12
CA GLN A 180 14.08 11.02 4.94
C GLN A 180 14.47 9.70 5.63
N ALA A 181 13.50 9.00 6.20
CA ALA A 181 13.76 7.77 6.94
C ALA A 181 14.09 6.57 6.03
N THR A 182 13.56 6.55 4.80
CA THR A 182 13.82 5.46 3.85
C THR A 182 14.98 5.74 2.89
N GLY A 183 15.41 6.99 2.77
CA GLY A 183 16.36 7.43 1.73
C GLY A 183 15.80 7.30 0.32
N ARG A 184 14.48 7.16 0.16
CA ARG A 184 13.79 6.93 -1.11
C ARG A 184 12.78 8.03 -1.41
N ARG A 185 12.52 8.26 -2.69
CA ARG A 185 11.40 9.10 -3.10
C ARG A 185 10.09 8.39 -2.78
N ILE A 186 9.16 9.10 -2.15
CA ILE A 186 7.81 8.61 -1.86
C ILE A 186 6.90 9.03 -3.01
N GLU A 187 6.41 8.06 -3.75
CA GLU A 187 5.60 8.24 -4.96
C GLU A 187 4.18 7.67 -4.83
N LEU A 188 3.82 7.17 -3.65
CA LEU A 188 2.49 6.66 -3.34
C LEU A 188 1.89 7.47 -2.20
N PHE A 189 0.59 7.71 -2.29
CA PHE A 189 -0.19 8.38 -1.26
C PHE A 189 -1.51 7.65 -1.05
N ARG A 190 -1.96 7.56 0.18
CA ARG A 190 -3.33 7.15 0.51
C ARG A 190 -3.93 8.14 1.48
N PRO A 191 -5.09 8.74 1.14
CA PRO A 191 -5.76 9.66 2.05
C PRO A 191 -6.36 8.92 3.24
N PRO A 192 -6.19 9.43 4.47
CA PRO A 192 -6.91 8.93 5.63
C PRO A 192 -8.41 8.84 5.37
N TYR A 193 -9.02 7.73 5.81
CA TYR A 193 -10.45 7.45 5.63
C TYR A 193 -10.93 7.41 4.17
N GLY A 194 -10.04 7.42 3.19
CA GLY A 194 -10.39 7.54 1.77
C GLY A 194 -10.93 8.94 1.39
N GLY A 195 -10.66 9.95 2.23
CA GLY A 195 -11.16 11.31 2.05
C GLY A 195 -10.45 12.07 0.93
N LEU A 196 -11.15 12.28 -0.17
CA LEU A 196 -10.68 12.95 -1.39
C LEU A 196 -11.46 14.22 -1.67
N ASP A 197 -10.78 15.19 -2.29
CA ASP A 197 -11.39 16.29 -3.02
C ASP A 197 -10.46 16.74 -4.16
N ARG A 198 -10.94 17.56 -5.08
CA ARG A 198 -10.17 18.02 -6.25
C ARG A 198 -8.90 18.81 -5.87
N VAL A 199 -8.89 19.44 -4.71
CA VAL A 199 -7.74 20.21 -4.24
C VAL A 199 -6.64 19.24 -3.81
N ILE A 200 -7.00 18.23 -3.02
CA ILE A 200 -6.11 17.16 -2.57
C ILE A 200 -5.53 16.43 -3.78
N ASP A 201 -6.37 15.98 -4.72
CA ASP A 201 -5.94 15.28 -5.95
C ASP A 201 -4.91 16.12 -6.73
N GLY A 202 -5.16 17.42 -6.86
CA GLY A 202 -4.24 18.36 -7.53
C GLY A 202 -2.89 18.46 -6.83
N GLU A 203 -2.87 18.51 -5.51
CA GLU A 203 -1.64 18.64 -4.72
C GLU A 203 -0.84 17.33 -4.66
N VAL A 204 -1.50 16.20 -4.50
CA VAL A 204 -0.87 14.87 -4.55
C VAL A 204 -0.14 14.70 -5.90
N ARG A 205 -0.80 15.07 -7.00
CA ARG A 205 -0.19 15.06 -8.32
C ARG A 205 1.00 16.03 -8.44
N ARG A 206 0.92 17.26 -7.89
CA ARG A 206 2.04 18.23 -7.89
C ARG A 206 3.24 17.71 -7.10
N LEU A 207 3.00 16.96 -6.02
CA LEU A 207 4.04 16.31 -5.24
C LEU A 207 4.61 15.06 -5.94
N GLY A 208 4.06 14.69 -7.10
CA GLY A 208 4.50 13.54 -7.90
C GLY A 208 4.12 12.20 -7.29
N MET A 209 3.07 12.18 -6.49
CA MET A 209 2.54 10.95 -5.89
C MET A 209 1.34 10.40 -6.68
N LEU A 210 1.19 9.09 -6.67
CA LEU A 210 0.02 8.36 -7.12
C LEU A 210 -0.90 8.10 -5.94
N GLU A 211 -2.15 8.48 -6.10
CA GLU A 211 -3.19 8.24 -5.12
C GLU A 211 -3.72 6.82 -5.22
N VAL A 212 -3.62 6.06 -4.11
CA VAL A 212 -3.96 4.64 -4.08
C VAL A 212 -5.01 4.38 -3.00
N LEU A 213 -6.18 3.98 -3.43
CA LEU A 213 -7.27 3.51 -2.58
C LEU A 213 -7.31 1.97 -2.55
N TRP A 214 -8.47 1.38 -2.36
CA TRP A 214 -8.64 -0.07 -2.28
C TRP A 214 -9.89 -0.54 -3.00
N SER A 215 -9.90 -1.79 -3.38
CA SER A 215 -11.07 -2.49 -3.92
C SER A 215 -11.58 -3.58 -2.99
N VAL A 216 -10.84 -3.86 -1.94
CA VAL A 216 -11.21 -4.84 -0.91
C VAL A 216 -10.90 -4.24 0.45
N ASP A 217 -11.93 -3.97 1.23
CA ASP A 217 -11.79 -3.59 2.63
C ASP A 217 -11.81 -4.85 3.49
N SER A 218 -10.79 -5.04 4.30
CA SER A 218 -10.72 -6.15 5.24
C SER A 218 -11.72 -6.00 6.40
N GLY A 219 -12.12 -4.75 6.71
CA GLY A 219 -12.98 -4.40 7.83
C GLY A 219 -12.28 -4.42 9.18
N ASP A 220 -10.96 -4.55 9.21
CA ASP A 220 -10.17 -4.66 10.45
C ASP A 220 -10.22 -3.38 11.30
N SER A 221 -10.20 -2.19 10.68
CA SER A 221 -10.39 -0.92 11.39
C SER A 221 -11.80 -0.76 11.95
N GLY A 222 -12.79 -1.36 11.31
CA GLY A 222 -14.18 -1.41 11.76
C GLY A 222 -14.46 -2.45 12.85
N GLY A 223 -13.41 -3.11 13.39
CA GLY A 223 -13.54 -4.07 14.48
C GLY A 223 -13.86 -5.52 14.06
N ALA A 224 -13.72 -5.85 12.78
CA ALA A 224 -13.87 -7.24 12.37
C ALA A 224 -12.81 -8.12 13.05
N ASN A 225 -13.25 -9.25 13.63
CA ASN A 225 -12.31 -10.27 14.10
C ASN A 225 -11.63 -10.99 12.92
N TRP A 226 -10.60 -11.78 13.17
CA TRP A 226 -9.83 -12.45 12.12
C TRP A 226 -10.68 -13.31 11.16
N ARG A 227 -11.77 -13.92 11.61
CA ARG A 227 -12.69 -14.69 10.75
C ARG A 227 -13.46 -13.76 9.81
N GLY A 228 -13.91 -12.61 10.32
CA GLY A 228 -14.55 -11.55 9.53
C GLY A 228 -13.62 -11.00 8.46
N ILE A 229 -12.38 -10.69 8.84
CA ILE A 229 -11.32 -10.21 7.93
C ILE A 229 -11.09 -11.23 6.81
N VAL A 230 -10.91 -12.52 7.16
CA VAL A 230 -10.72 -13.60 6.17
C VAL A 230 -11.92 -13.68 5.22
N ARG A 231 -13.14 -13.62 5.72
CA ARG A 231 -14.36 -13.65 4.89
C ARG A 231 -14.41 -12.47 3.92
N ASN A 232 -14.15 -11.26 4.41
CA ASN A 232 -14.21 -10.03 3.61
C ASN A 232 -13.17 -10.04 2.48
N VAL A 233 -11.93 -10.43 2.79
CA VAL A 233 -10.86 -10.55 1.80
C VAL A 233 -11.20 -11.62 0.76
N ARG A 234 -11.69 -12.79 1.17
CA ARG A 234 -12.11 -13.86 0.24
C ARG A 234 -13.17 -13.42 -0.74
N ALA A 235 -14.15 -12.66 -0.28
CA ALA A 235 -15.25 -12.16 -1.12
C ALA A 235 -14.77 -11.19 -2.19
N GLY A 236 -13.73 -10.41 -1.90
CA GLY A 236 -13.17 -9.42 -2.84
C GLY A 236 -11.96 -9.90 -3.64
N LEU A 237 -11.42 -11.09 -3.36
CA LEU A 237 -10.18 -11.58 -3.94
C LEU A 237 -10.33 -11.86 -5.44
N ARG A 238 -9.64 -11.06 -6.27
CA ARG A 238 -9.63 -11.13 -7.74
C ARG A 238 -8.34 -10.53 -8.29
N PRO A 239 -7.97 -10.81 -9.55
CA PRO A 239 -6.80 -10.18 -10.17
C PRO A 239 -6.85 -8.65 -10.07
N GLY A 240 -5.74 -8.07 -9.65
CA GLY A 240 -5.61 -6.62 -9.45
C GLY A 240 -6.29 -6.08 -8.19
N ALA A 241 -6.77 -6.92 -7.28
CA ALA A 241 -7.31 -6.45 -6.01
C ALA A 241 -6.25 -5.69 -5.22
N ILE A 242 -6.61 -4.52 -4.69
CA ILE A 242 -5.86 -3.79 -3.67
C ILE A 242 -6.62 -4.00 -2.36
N ILE A 243 -5.97 -4.64 -1.39
CA ILE A 243 -6.58 -5.05 -0.13
C ILE A 243 -6.10 -4.12 0.97
N LEU A 244 -7.04 -3.47 1.65
CA LEU A 244 -6.78 -2.60 2.80
C LEU A 244 -6.70 -3.42 4.08
N PHE A 245 -5.60 -3.25 4.78
CA PHE A 245 -5.37 -3.65 6.17
C PHE A 245 -4.79 -2.49 6.96
N HIS A 246 -4.75 -2.63 8.30
CA HIS A 246 -4.08 -1.70 9.20
C HIS A 246 -3.05 -2.46 10.05
N GLU A 247 -1.85 -1.87 10.21
CA GLU A 247 -0.72 -2.57 10.83
C GLU A 247 -0.93 -2.89 12.31
N ASN A 248 -1.46 -1.95 13.04
CA ASN A 248 -1.54 -2.02 14.50
C ASN A 248 -2.80 -2.76 14.99
N ARG A 249 -3.22 -3.83 14.28
CA ARG A 249 -4.39 -4.64 14.59
C ARG A 249 -4.01 -6.11 14.79
N GLY A 250 -4.16 -6.61 16.03
CA GLY A 250 -3.85 -8.00 16.34
C GLY A 250 -4.70 -9.02 15.58
N GLU A 251 -5.95 -8.67 15.28
CA GLU A 251 -6.84 -9.53 14.48
C GLU A 251 -6.40 -9.61 13.01
N THR A 252 -5.81 -8.54 12.47
CA THR A 252 -5.18 -8.54 11.14
C THR A 252 -4.04 -9.54 11.09
N LEU A 253 -3.16 -9.54 12.09
CA LEU A 253 -2.03 -10.48 12.15
C LEU A 253 -2.50 -11.94 12.22
N LYS A 254 -3.56 -12.23 13.00
CA LYS A 254 -4.17 -13.56 13.04
C LYS A 254 -4.76 -13.95 11.68
N ALA A 255 -5.42 -13.01 11.01
CA ALA A 255 -6.00 -13.23 9.69
C ALA A 255 -4.95 -13.51 8.62
N LEU A 256 -3.82 -12.77 8.62
CA LEU A 256 -2.72 -12.92 7.66
C LEU A 256 -2.14 -14.34 7.67
N ASN A 257 -1.94 -14.94 8.85
CA ASN A 257 -1.46 -16.33 8.96
C ASN A 257 -2.35 -17.33 8.20
N ARG A 258 -3.65 -17.05 8.08
CA ARG A 258 -4.60 -17.87 7.32
C ARG A 258 -4.69 -17.46 5.87
N LEU A 259 -4.71 -16.15 5.59
CA LEU A 259 -4.92 -15.58 4.26
C LEU A 259 -3.73 -15.80 3.32
N LEU A 260 -2.51 -15.62 3.80
CA LEU A 260 -1.34 -15.66 2.93
C LEU A 260 -1.13 -17.02 2.25
N PRO A 261 -1.21 -18.17 2.97
CA PRO A 261 -1.18 -19.48 2.32
C PRO A 261 -2.35 -19.67 1.34
N GLU A 262 -3.55 -19.21 1.72
CA GLU A 262 -4.74 -19.36 0.87
C GLU A 262 -4.68 -18.52 -0.41
N ILE A 263 -4.22 -17.27 -0.34
CA ILE A 263 -4.01 -16.40 -1.51
C ILE A 263 -3.10 -17.10 -2.51
N ARG A 264 -2.01 -17.71 -2.03
CA ARG A 264 -1.06 -18.45 -2.88
C ARG A 264 -1.65 -19.75 -3.43
N SER A 265 -2.33 -20.54 -2.61
CA SER A 265 -2.96 -21.80 -3.06
C SER A 265 -4.01 -21.58 -4.14
N ARG A 266 -4.65 -20.41 -4.15
CA ARG A 266 -5.55 -19.96 -5.22
C ARG A 266 -4.80 -19.43 -6.45
N GLY A 267 -3.46 -19.48 -6.46
CA GLY A 267 -2.60 -19.04 -7.56
C GLY A 267 -2.47 -17.52 -7.66
N PHE A 268 -2.78 -16.76 -6.62
CA PHE A 268 -2.49 -15.34 -6.59
C PHE A 268 -1.08 -15.05 -6.08
N ILE A 269 -0.47 -14.00 -6.61
CA ILE A 269 0.84 -13.50 -6.21
C ILE A 269 0.63 -12.27 -5.34
N PRO A 270 0.83 -12.38 -4.00
CA PRO A 270 0.68 -11.24 -3.11
C PRO A 270 1.88 -10.30 -3.23
N GLY A 271 1.61 -9.04 -3.56
CA GLY A 271 2.60 -7.97 -3.63
C GLY A 271 3.65 -8.17 -4.72
N ALA A 272 3.66 -7.32 -5.71
CA ALA A 272 4.80 -7.17 -6.60
C ALA A 272 5.63 -5.99 -6.10
N SER A 273 6.59 -6.23 -5.20
CA SER A 273 7.48 -5.16 -4.76
C SER A 273 8.66 -5.01 -5.70
N PRO A 274 9.08 -3.77 -5.95
CA PRO A 274 10.25 -3.45 -6.76
C PRO A 274 11.59 -3.95 -6.22
N SER A 275 11.68 -4.40 -4.98
CA SER A 275 12.97 -4.51 -4.27
C SER A 275 13.50 -5.93 -4.07
N SER A 276 12.89 -6.98 -4.60
CA SER A 276 13.31 -8.35 -4.33
C SER A 276 14.59 -8.84 -5.04
N SER A 277 15.27 -7.99 -5.82
CA SER A 277 16.50 -8.38 -6.52
C SER A 277 17.80 -8.13 -5.74
N HIS A 278 17.76 -7.63 -4.52
CA HIS A 278 18.95 -7.60 -3.67
C HIS A 278 18.96 -8.87 -2.81
N SER A 279 19.57 -9.94 -3.35
CA SER A 279 20.08 -11.02 -2.52
C SER A 279 21.05 -10.40 -1.51
N ILE A 280 20.61 -10.23 -0.27
CA ILE A 280 21.48 -10.01 0.85
C ILE A 280 22.29 -11.31 0.98
N ARG A 281 23.45 -11.37 0.33
CA ARG A 281 24.46 -12.34 0.73
C ARG A 281 24.80 -12.01 2.18
N PRO A 282 24.66 -12.93 3.14
CA PRO A 282 25.26 -12.73 4.43
C PRO A 282 26.77 -12.57 4.18
N THR A 283 27.29 -11.39 4.46
CA THR A 283 28.73 -11.21 4.57
C THR A 283 29.17 -12.06 5.73
N SER A 284 29.71 -13.24 5.46
CA SER A 284 30.48 -14.00 6.43
C SER A 284 31.55 -13.05 7.00
N PRO A 285 31.74 -13.00 8.33
CA PRO A 285 32.81 -12.20 8.93
C PRO A 285 34.12 -12.72 8.34
N ARG A 286 34.82 -11.87 7.62
CA ARG A 286 36.21 -12.13 7.23
C ARG A 286 36.96 -12.39 8.53
N SER A 287 37.53 -13.58 8.65
CA SER A 287 38.49 -13.90 9.69
C SER A 287 39.61 -12.84 9.68
N GLY A 288 39.51 -11.89 10.60
CA GLY A 288 40.49 -10.85 10.80
C GLY A 288 41.77 -11.49 11.36
N ARG A 289 42.86 -11.30 10.65
CA ARG A 289 44.19 -11.53 11.18
C ARG A 289 44.33 -10.69 12.46
N THR A 290 44.65 -11.34 13.55
CA THR A 290 45.08 -10.75 14.80
C THR A 290 46.34 -9.93 14.55
N PRO A 291 46.40 -8.62 14.93
CA PRO A 291 47.67 -7.91 14.97
C PRO A 291 48.50 -8.44 16.13
N ALA A 292 49.76 -8.74 15.86
CA ALA A 292 50.75 -9.19 16.82
C ALA A 292 50.89 -8.18 17.99
N ALA A 293 50.92 -8.71 19.20
CA ALA A 293 51.18 -7.95 20.43
C ALA A 293 52.55 -7.28 20.39
N CYS A 294 52.57 -5.96 20.51
CA CYS A 294 53.79 -5.17 20.75
C CYS A 294 54.13 -5.27 22.22
N GLY A 295 55.22 -5.95 22.55
CA GLY A 295 55.73 -6.11 23.90
C GLY A 295 56.24 -4.79 24.51
N PRO A 296 56.35 -4.68 25.86
CA PRO A 296 56.67 -3.43 26.54
C PRO A 296 58.18 -3.09 26.40
N ARG A 297 58.46 -1.86 25.97
CA ARG A 297 59.82 -1.27 26.03
C ARG A 297 60.22 -0.99 27.50
N ARG A 298 61.28 -1.60 27.92
CA ARG A 298 61.96 -1.24 29.17
C ARG A 298 62.59 0.15 29.00
N VAL A 299 62.29 1.04 29.95
CA VAL A 299 62.99 2.29 30.16
C VAL A 299 64.16 2.00 31.09
N ARG A 300 65.35 2.44 30.72
CA ARG A 300 66.51 2.70 31.64
C ARG A 300 66.50 4.18 31.91
#